data_bfd565c9bd7d38e45b949977345ffe2c
#
_entry.id   bfd565c9bd7d38e45b949977345ffe2c
#
_cell.length_a   1.000
_cell.length_b   1.000
_cell.length_c   1.000
_cell.angle_alpha   90.00
_cell.angle_beta   90.00
_cell.angle_gamma   90.00
#
_symmetry.space_group_name_H-M   'P 1'
#
loop_
_entity.id
_entity.type
_entity.pdbx_description
1 polymer ?
#
loop_
_entity_poly.entity_id
_entity_poly.type
_entity_poly.pdbx_seq_one_letter_code
_entity_poly.pdbx_strand_id
1 'polypeptide(L)'
;MSVFERDYNIMTATYERLLSPGTIGPVTTRNRIIKTGAGLLMSHDSDTYMRPEVLAFYESMAKGGTGLIVVESPGIDYPAGVRWRWRYRADDDRFIEGLKQLVEVIHKHGCPTFMQMYHDGPWQSHLAFEPDPMFDGPPLAASPVVVPCPTDFHNEMPRALTIPEIEGLVEKFAAAAERAKKAGFDGVEVNAASSHLLHNFLSPFWNRREDIYGGSSENRSRFASQVIQEIKRRCGAGFACSIIINTLEVGQAIGYDDSTMLTPALARENARWLEKAGADAIHTRSHWLGYHVPGYVPDLLFYPEPPIPVE
;
A
#
# COMPACT_ATOMS: atom_id res chain seq x y z
N MET A 1 22.02 36.96 -8.73
CA MET A 1 21.36 35.63 -8.76
C MET A 1 22.36 34.60 -8.25
N SER A 2 22.02 33.90 -7.17
CA SER A 2 22.89 32.85 -6.60
C SER A 2 22.96 31.65 -7.58
N VAL A 3 23.98 30.80 -7.42
CA VAL A 3 24.09 29.56 -8.21
C VAL A 3 22.82 28.72 -8.04
N PHE A 4 22.29 28.66 -6.81
CA PHE A 4 21.03 27.98 -6.51
C PHE A 4 19.80 28.51 -7.23
N GLU A 5 19.68 29.84 -7.38
CA GLU A 5 18.56 30.44 -8.14
C GLU A 5 18.65 30.16 -9.64
N ARG A 6 19.87 30.07 -10.20
CA ARG A 6 20.10 29.75 -11.58
C ARG A 6 19.76 28.30 -11.88
N ASP A 7 20.20 27.37 -11.01
CA ASP A 7 19.94 25.93 -11.16
C ASP A 7 18.46 25.62 -10.99
N TYR A 8 17.77 26.29 -10.06
CA TYR A 8 16.32 26.16 -9.88
C TYR A 8 15.55 26.58 -11.13
N ASN A 9 15.91 27.72 -11.73
CA ASN A 9 15.26 28.22 -12.94
C ASN A 9 15.50 27.30 -14.16
N ILE A 10 16.68 26.70 -14.29
CA ILE A 10 16.97 25.72 -15.35
C ILE A 10 16.14 24.46 -15.15
N MET A 11 16.06 23.93 -13.91
CA MET A 11 15.26 22.73 -13.60
C MET A 11 13.76 22.97 -13.85
N THR A 12 13.21 24.10 -13.46
CA THR A 12 11.78 24.42 -13.69
C THR A 12 11.46 24.49 -15.17
N ALA A 13 12.34 25.07 -16.00
CA ALA A 13 12.15 25.13 -17.45
C ALA A 13 12.23 23.74 -18.12
N THR A 14 13.07 22.83 -17.59
CA THR A 14 13.27 21.49 -18.16
C THR A 14 12.22 20.48 -17.68
N TYR A 15 11.73 20.60 -16.42
CA TYR A 15 10.81 19.67 -15.79
C TYR A 15 9.48 20.33 -15.35
N GLU A 16 8.98 21.26 -16.14
CA GLU A 16 7.81 22.07 -15.82
C GLU A 16 6.60 21.22 -15.36
N ARG A 17 6.29 20.13 -16.08
CA ARG A 17 5.16 19.25 -15.71
C ARG A 17 5.38 18.52 -14.41
N LEU A 18 6.60 18.01 -14.16
CA LEU A 18 6.94 17.30 -12.94
C LEU A 18 6.89 18.21 -11.73
N LEU A 19 7.35 19.44 -11.89
CA LEU A 19 7.45 20.43 -10.82
C LEU A 19 6.18 21.29 -10.66
N SER A 20 5.18 21.12 -11.54
CA SER A 20 3.88 21.80 -11.40
C SER A 20 3.02 21.15 -10.33
N PRO A 21 2.13 21.93 -9.68
CA PRO A 21 1.15 21.37 -8.75
C PRO A 21 0.29 20.26 -9.36
N GLY A 22 -0.17 19.34 -8.50
CA GLY A 22 -1.13 18.30 -8.84
C GLY A 22 -2.24 18.23 -7.80
N THR A 23 -3.28 17.43 -8.09
CA THR A 23 -4.38 17.22 -7.16
C THR A 23 -4.72 15.74 -7.05
N ILE A 24 -5.05 15.28 -5.85
CA ILE A 24 -5.60 13.95 -5.55
C ILE A 24 -6.84 14.18 -4.69
N GLY A 25 -8.03 14.06 -5.31
CA GLY A 25 -9.27 14.46 -4.65
C GLY A 25 -9.19 15.90 -4.13
N PRO A 26 -9.43 16.16 -2.83
CA PRO A 26 -9.36 17.51 -2.25
C PRO A 26 -7.93 17.99 -1.97
N VAL A 27 -6.90 17.15 -2.12
CA VAL A 27 -5.53 17.46 -1.73
C VAL A 27 -4.73 17.99 -2.90
N THR A 28 -4.11 19.18 -2.71
CA THR A 28 -3.20 19.79 -3.69
C THR A 28 -1.75 19.54 -3.26
N THR A 29 -0.92 19.09 -4.21
CA THR A 29 0.51 18.88 -4.02
C THR A 29 1.31 19.99 -4.71
N ARG A 30 2.45 20.39 -4.14
CA ARG A 30 3.31 21.44 -4.70
C ARG A 30 4.04 21.04 -5.99
N ASN A 31 4.17 19.76 -6.24
CA ASN A 31 4.72 19.14 -7.44
C ASN A 31 4.19 17.71 -7.57
N ARG A 32 4.59 16.99 -8.62
CA ARG A 32 4.11 15.63 -8.93
C ARG A 32 5.06 14.52 -8.45
N ILE A 33 5.99 14.84 -7.56
CA ILE A 33 6.91 13.88 -6.97
C ILE A 33 6.24 13.29 -5.73
N ILE A 34 6.01 11.99 -5.75
CA ILE A 34 5.36 11.27 -4.66
C ILE A 34 6.34 10.24 -4.08
N LYS A 35 6.59 10.32 -2.77
CA LYS A 35 7.22 9.22 -2.02
C LYS A 35 6.16 8.18 -1.72
N THR A 36 6.23 7.03 -2.35
CA THR A 36 5.28 5.92 -2.17
C THR A 36 5.47 5.21 -0.83
N GLY A 37 4.45 4.47 -0.38
CA GLY A 37 4.53 3.64 0.81
C GLY A 37 5.62 2.56 0.67
N ALA A 38 6.54 2.51 1.63
CA ALA A 38 7.57 1.49 1.72
C ALA A 38 7.90 1.26 3.19
N GLY A 39 7.86 0.00 3.65
CA GLY A 39 8.09 -0.35 5.04
C GLY A 39 9.53 -0.08 5.47
N LEU A 40 9.74 0.78 6.46
CA LEU A 40 11.05 1.08 7.03
C LEU A 40 11.50 0.02 8.02
N LEU A 41 10.56 -0.66 8.68
CA LEU A 41 10.80 -1.63 9.74
C LEU A 41 11.63 -1.05 10.93
N MET A 42 11.43 0.24 11.21
CA MET A 42 12.13 0.97 12.26
C MET A 42 11.27 1.21 13.52
N SER A 43 10.00 0.80 13.50
CA SER A 43 9.08 0.86 14.63
C SER A 43 8.93 -0.50 15.30
N HIS A 44 8.21 -0.58 16.39
CA HIS A 44 7.81 -1.82 17.04
C HIS A 44 6.30 -1.79 17.29
N ASP A 45 5.65 -2.97 17.34
CA ASP A 45 4.20 -3.07 17.53
C ASP A 45 3.69 -2.54 18.88
N SER A 46 4.60 -2.42 19.86
CA SER A 46 4.33 -1.82 21.17
C SER A 46 4.53 -0.31 21.21
N ASP A 47 5.14 0.30 20.17
CA ASP A 47 5.44 1.73 20.16
C ASP A 47 4.14 2.54 19.96
N THR A 48 3.77 3.32 20.96
CA THR A 48 2.63 4.26 20.87
C THR A 48 3.05 5.64 20.37
N TYR A 49 4.36 5.92 20.34
CA TYR A 49 4.97 7.13 19.80
C TYR A 49 5.97 6.77 18.69
N MET A 50 6.15 7.69 17.74
CA MET A 50 7.12 7.49 16.68
C MET A 50 8.55 7.63 17.20
N ARG A 51 9.43 6.74 16.77
CA ARG A 51 10.86 6.79 17.07
C ARG A 51 11.50 7.97 16.38
N PRO A 52 12.52 8.61 17.00
CA PRO A 52 13.20 9.77 16.42
C PRO A 52 13.75 9.51 15.00
N GLU A 53 14.22 8.29 14.73
CA GLU A 53 14.76 7.89 13.41
C GLU A 53 13.67 7.89 12.33
N VAL A 54 12.47 7.45 12.67
CA VAL A 54 11.30 7.47 11.78
C VAL A 54 10.90 8.90 11.46
N LEU A 55 10.82 9.75 12.50
CA LEU A 55 10.49 11.17 12.33
C LEU A 55 11.53 11.88 11.45
N ALA A 56 12.83 11.68 11.73
CA ALA A 56 13.93 12.27 10.97
C ALA A 56 13.91 11.83 9.49
N PHE A 57 13.63 10.54 9.23
CA PHE A 57 13.52 10.01 7.87
C PHE A 57 12.44 10.74 7.07
N TYR A 58 11.22 10.82 7.59
CA TYR A 58 10.11 11.45 6.88
C TYR A 58 10.27 12.98 6.79
N GLU A 59 10.78 13.64 7.85
CA GLU A 59 11.08 15.07 7.84
C GLU A 59 12.10 15.40 6.74
N SER A 60 13.14 14.57 6.56
CA SER A 60 14.18 14.80 5.54
C SER A 60 13.59 14.82 4.12
N MET A 61 12.67 13.92 3.82
CA MET A 61 12.00 13.84 2.52
C MET A 61 11.06 15.03 2.29
N ALA A 62 10.29 15.42 3.30
CA ALA A 62 9.42 16.59 3.22
C ALA A 62 10.22 17.87 3.01
N LYS A 63 11.32 18.04 3.75
CA LYS A 63 12.28 19.14 3.61
C LYS A 63 12.95 19.16 2.24
N GLY A 64 13.23 17.97 1.67
CA GLY A 64 13.82 17.82 0.35
C GLY A 64 12.91 18.22 -0.82
N GLY A 65 11.64 18.55 -0.56
CA GLY A 65 10.73 19.09 -1.58
C GLY A 65 9.74 18.10 -2.17
N THR A 66 9.58 16.89 -1.58
CA THR A 66 8.56 15.92 -2.02
C THR A 66 7.16 16.54 -2.04
N GLY A 67 6.39 16.31 -3.09
CA GLY A 67 5.05 16.85 -3.29
C GLY A 67 3.98 16.18 -2.44
N LEU A 68 4.08 14.88 -2.24
CA LEU A 68 3.22 14.08 -1.37
C LEU A 68 4.03 12.93 -0.75
N ILE A 69 3.87 12.70 0.52
CA ILE A 69 4.45 11.53 1.18
C ILE A 69 3.33 10.55 1.53
N VAL A 70 3.43 9.33 0.99
CA VAL A 70 2.65 8.19 1.46
C VAL A 70 3.49 7.49 2.52
N VAL A 71 3.03 7.56 3.76
CA VAL A 71 3.67 6.92 4.90
C VAL A 71 3.48 5.41 4.81
N GLU A 72 4.47 4.65 5.26
CA GLU A 72 4.42 3.19 5.26
C GLU A 72 3.21 2.64 6.03
N SER A 73 2.93 1.39 5.72
CA SER A 73 1.71 0.68 6.09
C SER A 73 1.63 0.32 7.58
N PRO A 74 0.89 1.05 8.42
CA PRO A 74 0.55 0.59 9.76
C PRO A 74 -0.44 -0.58 9.71
N GLY A 75 -0.33 -1.49 10.68
CA GLY A 75 -1.28 -2.58 10.85
C GLY A 75 -2.67 -2.06 11.22
N ILE A 76 -3.69 -2.47 10.46
CA ILE A 76 -5.10 -2.11 10.71
C ILE A 76 -5.86 -3.22 11.44
N ASP A 77 -5.31 -4.42 11.47
CA ASP A 77 -5.86 -5.62 12.12
C ASP A 77 -4.72 -6.39 12.82
N TYR A 78 -4.47 -6.10 14.06
CA TYR A 78 -3.42 -6.74 14.84
C TYR A 78 -4.00 -7.83 15.74
N PRO A 79 -3.35 -9.02 15.82
CA PRO A 79 -2.14 -9.44 15.09
C PRO A 79 -2.44 -10.08 13.72
N ALA A 80 -3.69 -10.39 13.39
CA ALA A 80 -4.08 -11.22 12.25
C ALA A 80 -3.69 -10.65 10.88
N GLY A 81 -3.58 -9.34 10.75
CA GLY A 81 -3.23 -8.66 9.51
C GLY A 81 -1.78 -8.21 9.40
N VAL A 82 -0.92 -8.59 10.37
CA VAL A 82 0.46 -8.09 10.45
C VAL A 82 1.41 -9.25 10.73
N ARG A 83 2.38 -9.47 9.85
CA ARG A 83 3.40 -10.54 10.01
C ARG A 83 4.68 -10.12 10.75
N TRP A 84 4.88 -8.79 10.99
CA TRP A 84 6.13 -8.25 11.52
C TRP A 84 5.88 -7.34 12.70
N ARG A 85 6.56 -7.59 13.83
CA ARG A 85 6.53 -6.72 15.01
C ARG A 85 7.17 -5.34 14.76
N TRP A 86 7.95 -5.20 13.70
CA TRP A 86 8.69 -3.98 13.35
C TRP A 86 7.86 -2.97 12.55
N ARG A 87 6.57 -2.87 12.90
CA ARG A 87 5.65 -1.90 12.28
C ARG A 87 4.85 -1.18 13.34
N TYR A 88 4.57 0.10 13.10
CA TYR A 88 3.59 0.80 13.92
C TYR A 88 2.16 0.38 13.54
N ARG A 89 1.20 0.80 14.35
CA ARG A 89 -0.18 0.32 14.31
C ARG A 89 -1.17 1.46 14.13
N ALA A 90 -2.34 1.17 13.57
CA ALA A 90 -3.48 2.08 13.44
C ALA A 90 -4.82 1.38 13.81
N ASP A 91 -4.75 0.22 14.44
CA ASP A 91 -5.91 -0.58 14.84
C ASP A 91 -6.55 -0.14 16.17
N ASP A 92 -5.89 0.75 16.94
CA ASP A 92 -6.35 1.22 18.23
C ASP A 92 -6.10 2.74 18.38
N ASP A 93 -6.98 3.44 19.10
CA ASP A 93 -6.92 4.90 19.29
C ASP A 93 -5.65 5.35 20.06
N ARG A 94 -5.03 4.48 20.86
CA ARG A 94 -3.77 4.76 21.58
C ARG A 94 -2.59 5.12 20.66
N PHE A 95 -2.66 4.78 19.37
CA PHE A 95 -1.62 5.06 18.40
C PHE A 95 -1.78 6.43 17.71
N ILE A 96 -2.91 7.11 17.90
CA ILE A 96 -3.22 8.38 17.22
C ILE A 96 -2.15 9.43 17.51
N GLU A 97 -1.67 9.55 18.75
CA GLU A 97 -0.70 10.59 19.12
C GLU A 97 0.65 10.37 18.44
N GLY A 98 1.13 9.12 18.33
CA GLY A 98 2.35 8.83 17.57
C GLY A 98 2.20 9.11 16.07
N LEU A 99 1.05 8.75 15.49
CA LEU A 99 0.73 9.08 14.10
C LEU A 99 0.67 10.59 13.86
N LYS A 100 0.15 11.36 14.82
CA LYS A 100 0.11 12.83 14.78
C LYS A 100 1.51 13.44 14.78
N GLN A 101 2.44 12.96 15.63
CA GLN A 101 3.83 13.40 15.60
C GLN A 101 4.47 13.27 14.21
N LEU A 102 4.17 12.15 13.52
CA LEU A 102 4.66 11.91 12.18
C LEU A 102 4.08 12.91 11.16
N VAL A 103 2.79 13.19 11.25
CA VAL A 103 2.13 14.19 10.40
C VAL A 103 2.73 15.58 10.63
N GLU A 104 2.94 15.97 11.90
CA GLU A 104 3.46 17.29 12.26
C GLU A 104 4.84 17.56 11.65
N VAL A 105 5.78 16.60 11.69
CA VAL A 105 7.13 16.79 11.11
C VAL A 105 7.09 16.88 9.58
N ILE A 106 6.13 16.24 8.92
CA ILE A 106 5.95 16.32 7.47
C ILE A 106 5.28 17.65 7.08
N HIS A 107 4.18 18.01 7.76
CA HIS A 107 3.41 19.22 7.50
C HIS A 107 4.19 20.50 7.78
N LYS A 108 5.16 20.49 8.71
CA LYS A 108 6.10 21.60 8.97
C LYS A 108 6.78 22.11 7.70
N HIS A 109 6.92 21.28 6.68
CA HIS A 109 7.53 21.61 5.39
C HIS A 109 6.50 21.79 4.26
N GLY A 110 5.21 21.92 4.59
CA GLY A 110 4.13 22.11 3.61
C GLY A 110 3.91 20.92 2.68
N CYS A 111 4.27 19.71 3.09
CA CYS A 111 4.08 18.48 2.33
C CYS A 111 2.83 17.77 2.84
N PRO A 112 1.79 17.58 2.02
CA PRO A 112 0.67 16.73 2.40
C PRO A 112 1.10 15.28 2.57
N THR A 113 0.36 14.53 3.40
CA THR A 113 0.71 13.15 3.71
C THR A 113 -0.49 12.22 3.80
N PHE A 114 -0.35 11.02 3.23
CA PHE A 114 -1.32 9.94 3.29
C PHE A 114 -0.77 8.78 4.12
N MET A 115 -1.66 8.09 4.82
CA MET A 115 -1.33 6.84 5.52
C MET A 115 -1.69 5.65 4.63
N GLN A 116 -0.71 4.80 4.27
CA GLN A 116 -0.99 3.58 3.53
C GLN A 116 -1.49 2.50 4.48
N MET A 117 -2.70 2.01 4.29
CA MET A 117 -3.33 0.97 5.10
C MET A 117 -3.24 -0.38 4.41
N TYR A 118 -2.91 -1.43 5.16
CA TYR A 118 -2.78 -2.76 4.58
C TYR A 118 -3.19 -3.86 5.56
N HIS A 119 -3.38 -5.04 5.00
CA HIS A 119 -3.49 -6.31 5.71
C HIS A 119 -2.66 -7.34 4.96
N ASP A 120 -1.69 -7.97 5.62
CA ASP A 120 -0.76 -8.91 4.98
C ASP A 120 -1.45 -10.07 4.25
N GLY A 121 -2.63 -10.49 4.72
CA GLY A 121 -3.37 -11.58 4.09
C GLY A 121 -2.59 -12.89 4.11
N PRO A 122 -2.39 -13.54 2.95
CA PRO A 122 -1.67 -14.82 2.89
C PRO A 122 -0.17 -14.70 3.20
N TRP A 123 0.38 -13.48 3.25
CA TRP A 123 1.73 -13.23 3.72
C TRP A 123 1.87 -13.24 5.25
N GLN A 124 0.78 -13.26 5.96
CA GLN A 124 0.75 -13.41 7.40
C GLN A 124 1.07 -14.87 7.76
N SER A 125 2.33 -15.23 7.66
CA SER A 125 2.85 -16.54 7.99
C SER A 125 4.00 -16.39 8.98
N HIS A 126 4.34 -17.48 9.66
CA HIS A 126 5.48 -17.51 10.57
C HIS A 126 6.76 -17.25 9.80
N LEU A 127 7.48 -16.19 10.15
CA LEU A 127 8.80 -15.95 9.60
C LEU A 127 9.82 -16.80 10.35
N ALA A 128 10.71 -17.47 9.63
CA ALA A 128 11.70 -18.38 10.23
C ALA A 128 12.63 -17.70 11.27
N PHE A 129 12.69 -16.39 11.27
CA PHE A 129 13.50 -15.59 12.22
C PHE A 129 12.67 -14.94 13.34
N GLU A 130 11.34 -15.13 13.35
CA GLU A 130 10.46 -14.71 14.45
C GLU A 130 10.12 -15.96 15.26
N PRO A 131 10.71 -16.16 16.47
CA PRO A 131 10.52 -17.39 17.24
C PRO A 131 9.10 -17.59 17.77
N ASP A 132 8.37 -16.48 17.95
CA ASP A 132 6.99 -16.50 18.44
C ASP A 132 6.03 -16.04 17.34
N PRO A 133 5.07 -16.87 16.91
CA PRO A 133 4.06 -16.46 15.95
C PRO A 133 3.22 -15.33 16.54
N MET A 134 3.04 -14.24 15.77
CA MET A 134 2.19 -13.13 16.19
C MET A 134 0.70 -13.50 16.16
N PHE A 135 0.36 -14.48 15.33
CA PHE A 135 -1.00 -14.93 15.12
C PHE A 135 -1.03 -16.48 15.14
N ASP A 136 -1.87 -17.03 15.99
CA ASP A 136 -2.03 -18.48 16.13
C ASP A 136 -3.17 -18.98 15.24
N GLY A 137 -2.90 -19.09 13.95
CA GLY A 137 -3.87 -19.53 12.96
C GLY A 137 -3.32 -19.46 11.53
N PRO A 138 -4.01 -20.10 10.57
CA PRO A 138 -3.60 -20.05 9.18
C PRO A 138 -3.74 -18.62 8.64
N PRO A 139 -2.87 -18.20 7.70
CA PRO A 139 -3.00 -16.93 7.00
C PRO A 139 -4.38 -16.75 6.37
N LEU A 140 -4.85 -15.51 6.26
CA LEU A 140 -6.16 -15.18 5.73
C LEU A 140 -6.08 -14.76 4.26
N ALA A 141 -6.97 -15.29 3.40
CA ALA A 141 -6.95 -15.01 1.97
C ALA A 141 -8.35 -14.97 1.35
N ALA A 142 -8.44 -14.62 0.07
CA ALA A 142 -9.66 -14.76 -0.71
C ALA A 142 -10.04 -16.23 -0.89
N SER A 143 -9.05 -17.08 -1.15
CA SER A 143 -9.20 -18.53 -1.35
C SER A 143 -7.95 -19.27 -0.85
N PRO A 144 -8.02 -20.58 -0.56
CA PRO A 144 -6.89 -21.37 -0.10
C PRO A 144 -5.88 -21.64 -1.24
N VAL A 145 -5.13 -20.63 -1.62
CA VAL A 145 -4.07 -20.70 -2.63
C VAL A 145 -2.75 -20.31 -1.96
N VAL A 146 -1.80 -21.24 -1.95
CA VAL A 146 -0.48 -21.02 -1.37
C VAL A 146 0.26 -19.95 -2.16
N VAL A 147 0.84 -18.97 -1.46
CA VAL A 147 1.73 -17.98 -2.07
C VAL A 147 3.06 -18.66 -2.37
N PRO A 148 3.47 -18.78 -3.65
CA PRO A 148 4.77 -19.32 -3.96
C PRO A 148 5.85 -18.34 -3.49
N CYS A 149 6.66 -18.80 -2.52
CA CYS A 149 7.84 -18.08 -2.09
C CYS A 149 9.08 -18.88 -2.52
N PRO A 150 10.01 -18.29 -3.28
CA PRO A 150 11.22 -18.98 -3.73
C PRO A 150 12.24 -19.24 -2.62
N THR A 151 12.08 -18.60 -1.49
CA THR A 151 12.78 -18.95 -0.26
C THR A 151 11.84 -19.80 0.58
N ASP A 152 12.32 -20.85 1.24
CA ASP A 152 11.57 -21.79 2.07
C ASP A 152 10.79 -21.15 3.25
N PHE A 153 10.50 -19.86 3.15
CA PHE A 153 9.68 -19.09 4.06
C PHE A 153 8.20 -19.37 3.74
N HIS A 154 7.65 -20.38 4.39
CA HIS A 154 6.24 -20.61 4.63
C HIS A 154 5.31 -20.75 3.41
N ASN A 155 5.20 -21.99 2.95
CA ASN A 155 4.11 -22.45 2.10
C ASN A 155 2.90 -22.89 2.96
N GLU A 156 2.53 -22.07 3.93
CA GLU A 156 1.35 -22.37 4.74
C GLU A 156 0.09 -22.14 3.91
N MET A 157 -0.83 -23.13 3.95
CA MET A 157 -2.09 -23.02 3.23
C MET A 157 -2.98 -21.97 3.92
N PRO A 158 -3.30 -20.86 3.25
CA PRO A 158 -4.17 -19.87 3.83
C PRO A 158 -5.62 -20.37 3.91
N ARG A 159 -6.37 -19.81 4.84
CA ARG A 159 -7.82 -20.02 4.97
C ARG A 159 -8.59 -18.92 4.23
N ALA A 160 -9.61 -19.33 3.50
CA ALA A 160 -10.54 -18.37 2.91
C ALA A 160 -11.33 -17.62 4.00
N LEU A 161 -11.44 -16.29 3.85
CA LEU A 161 -12.31 -15.47 4.69
C LEU A 161 -13.78 -15.82 4.45
N THR A 162 -14.57 -15.85 5.50
CA THR A 162 -16.03 -15.85 5.44
C THR A 162 -16.57 -14.46 5.10
N ILE A 163 -17.81 -14.37 4.63
CA ILE A 163 -18.45 -13.07 4.34
C ILE A 163 -18.50 -12.15 5.58
N PRO A 164 -18.91 -12.61 6.77
CA PRO A 164 -18.87 -11.76 7.97
C PRO A 164 -17.47 -11.27 8.35
N GLU A 165 -16.40 -12.05 8.10
CA GLU A 165 -15.02 -11.61 8.33
C GLU A 165 -14.61 -10.53 7.35
N ILE A 166 -15.02 -10.63 6.07
CA ILE A 166 -14.78 -9.58 5.06
C ILE A 166 -15.47 -8.28 5.49
N GLU A 167 -16.72 -8.35 5.90
CA GLU A 167 -17.50 -7.19 6.41
C GLU A 167 -16.82 -6.58 7.65
N GLY A 168 -16.35 -7.41 8.59
CA GLY A 168 -15.58 -6.97 9.75
C GLY A 168 -14.27 -6.27 9.38
N LEU A 169 -13.60 -6.70 8.30
CA LEU A 169 -12.39 -6.05 7.82
C LEU A 169 -12.68 -4.70 7.13
N VAL A 170 -13.80 -4.54 6.43
CA VAL A 170 -14.26 -3.23 5.92
C VAL A 170 -14.33 -2.22 7.07
N GLU A 171 -14.94 -2.61 8.20
CA GLU A 171 -15.03 -1.79 9.40
C GLU A 171 -13.66 -1.42 9.98
N LYS A 172 -12.71 -2.37 10.02
CA LYS A 172 -11.34 -2.13 10.52
C LYS A 172 -10.57 -1.15 9.65
N PHE A 173 -10.64 -1.28 8.31
CA PHE A 173 -10.05 -0.33 7.38
C PHE A 173 -10.61 1.07 7.57
N ALA A 174 -11.93 1.20 7.67
CA ALA A 174 -12.58 2.48 7.85
C ALA A 174 -12.25 3.11 9.22
N ALA A 175 -12.20 2.33 10.29
CA ALA A 175 -11.79 2.80 11.61
C ALA A 175 -10.33 3.28 11.63
N ALA A 176 -9.43 2.61 10.91
CA ALA A 176 -8.03 3.05 10.76
C ALA A 176 -7.95 4.38 9.98
N ALA A 177 -8.79 4.57 8.95
CA ALA A 177 -8.87 5.83 8.22
C ALA A 177 -9.40 6.98 9.10
N GLU A 178 -10.36 6.74 9.99
CA GLU A 178 -10.81 7.74 10.96
C GLU A 178 -9.69 8.12 11.94
N ARG A 179 -8.86 7.15 12.38
CA ARG A 179 -7.67 7.42 13.21
C ARG A 179 -6.64 8.25 12.45
N ALA A 180 -6.37 7.92 11.18
CA ALA A 180 -5.51 8.73 10.32
C ALA A 180 -6.02 10.16 10.22
N LYS A 181 -7.31 10.36 9.98
CA LYS A 181 -7.93 11.70 9.94
C LYS A 181 -7.80 12.44 11.27
N LYS A 182 -8.04 11.77 12.41
CA LYS A 182 -7.85 12.35 13.75
C LYS A 182 -6.38 12.73 14.02
N ALA A 183 -5.43 11.96 13.49
CA ALA A 183 -4.01 12.24 13.58
C ALA A 183 -3.55 13.40 12.67
N GLY A 184 -4.41 13.85 11.74
CA GLY A 184 -4.13 14.99 10.86
C GLY A 184 -3.62 14.62 9.47
N PHE A 185 -3.64 13.35 9.05
CA PHE A 185 -3.36 12.98 7.65
C PHE A 185 -4.37 13.64 6.70
N ASP A 186 -3.90 13.98 5.49
CA ASP A 186 -4.73 14.57 4.43
C ASP A 186 -5.54 13.52 3.68
N GLY A 187 -5.16 12.26 3.81
CA GLY A 187 -5.82 11.13 3.18
C GLY A 187 -5.23 9.79 3.57
N VAL A 188 -5.75 8.76 2.93
CA VAL A 188 -5.23 7.39 3.04
C VAL A 188 -4.97 6.79 1.66
N GLU A 189 -4.05 5.82 1.61
CA GLU A 189 -3.88 4.92 0.48
C GLU A 189 -4.21 3.50 0.92
N VAL A 190 -5.19 2.87 0.28
CA VAL A 190 -5.55 1.47 0.53
C VAL A 190 -4.61 0.56 -0.26
N ASN A 191 -3.88 -0.33 0.41
CA ASN A 191 -2.96 -1.24 -0.27
C ASN A 191 -3.71 -2.48 -0.78
N ALA A 192 -3.97 -2.50 -2.09
CA ALA A 192 -4.54 -3.63 -2.83
C ALA A 192 -3.55 -4.17 -3.87
N ALA A 193 -2.26 -4.16 -3.54
CA ALA A 193 -1.16 -4.66 -4.37
C ALA A 193 -0.29 -5.67 -3.61
N SER A 194 0.78 -6.14 -4.24
CA SER A 194 1.88 -6.89 -3.62
C SER A 194 1.44 -8.20 -2.93
N SER A 195 0.44 -8.89 -3.48
CA SER A 195 -0.13 -10.13 -2.92
C SER A 195 -0.71 -9.98 -1.50
N HIS A 196 -0.90 -8.75 -1.01
CA HIS A 196 -1.64 -8.49 0.22
C HIS A 196 -3.12 -8.86 0.08
N LEU A 197 -3.86 -8.84 1.18
CA LEU A 197 -5.22 -9.36 1.24
C LEU A 197 -6.14 -8.82 0.14
N LEU A 198 -6.22 -7.51 -0.04
CA LEU A 198 -7.11 -6.91 -1.04
C LEU A 198 -6.69 -7.23 -2.48
N HIS A 199 -5.37 -7.33 -2.75
CA HIS A 199 -4.87 -7.82 -4.04
C HIS A 199 -5.35 -9.24 -4.33
N ASN A 200 -5.35 -10.11 -3.31
CA ASN A 200 -5.84 -11.48 -3.45
C ASN A 200 -7.31 -11.54 -3.92
N PHE A 201 -8.14 -10.58 -3.53
CA PHE A 201 -9.50 -10.49 -4.02
C PHE A 201 -9.58 -9.98 -5.45
N LEU A 202 -8.74 -9.03 -5.84
CA LEU A 202 -8.75 -8.43 -7.18
C LEU A 202 -8.23 -9.37 -8.28
N SER A 203 -7.30 -10.26 -7.96
CA SER A 203 -6.66 -11.15 -8.93
C SER A 203 -7.48 -12.41 -9.16
N PRO A 204 -7.71 -12.81 -10.43
CA PRO A 204 -8.40 -14.07 -10.75
C PRO A 204 -7.60 -15.31 -10.35
N PHE A 205 -6.26 -15.22 -10.28
CA PHE A 205 -5.40 -16.32 -9.85
C PHE A 205 -5.59 -16.65 -8.37
N TRP A 206 -5.65 -15.63 -7.52
CA TRP A 206 -5.78 -15.78 -6.07
C TRP A 206 -7.23 -15.98 -5.64
N ASN A 207 -8.18 -15.34 -6.32
CA ASN A 207 -9.59 -15.34 -5.97
C ASN A 207 -10.36 -16.39 -6.78
N ARG A 208 -10.56 -17.54 -6.18
CA ARG A 208 -11.33 -18.68 -6.74
C ARG A 208 -12.70 -18.82 -6.05
N ARG A 209 -13.24 -17.72 -5.51
CA ARG A 209 -14.54 -17.71 -4.84
C ARG A 209 -15.68 -17.80 -5.85
N GLU A 210 -16.77 -18.45 -5.44
CA GLU A 210 -18.00 -18.57 -6.20
C GLU A 210 -19.16 -17.73 -5.61
N ASP A 211 -18.88 -17.00 -4.53
CA ASP A 211 -19.84 -16.09 -3.89
C ASP A 211 -19.77 -14.67 -4.47
N ILE A 212 -20.47 -13.72 -3.80
CA ILE A 212 -20.53 -12.31 -4.23
C ILE A 212 -19.19 -11.58 -4.28
N TYR A 213 -18.10 -12.16 -3.79
CA TYR A 213 -16.74 -11.62 -3.81
C TYR A 213 -15.84 -12.30 -4.85
N GLY A 214 -16.36 -13.20 -5.68
CA GLY A 214 -15.60 -13.97 -6.68
C GLY A 214 -16.20 -13.95 -8.07
N GLY A 215 -15.51 -14.56 -9.05
CA GLY A 215 -15.93 -14.66 -10.44
C GLY A 215 -15.67 -13.40 -11.26
N SER A 216 -16.64 -12.50 -11.43
CA SER A 216 -16.50 -11.29 -12.26
C SER A 216 -15.56 -10.24 -11.67
N SER A 217 -15.02 -9.33 -12.49
CA SER A 217 -14.22 -8.17 -12.03
C SER A 217 -15.00 -7.31 -11.02
N GLU A 218 -16.30 -7.15 -11.20
CA GLU A 218 -17.16 -6.46 -10.24
C GLU A 218 -17.12 -7.12 -8.86
N ASN A 219 -17.35 -8.41 -8.81
CA ASN A 219 -17.37 -9.18 -7.57
C ASN A 219 -15.97 -9.21 -6.91
N ARG A 220 -14.91 -9.43 -7.70
CA ARG A 220 -13.53 -9.39 -7.18
C ARG A 220 -13.16 -8.01 -6.62
N SER A 221 -13.67 -6.93 -7.21
CA SER A 221 -13.43 -5.57 -6.73
C SER A 221 -14.33 -5.18 -5.54
N ARG A 222 -15.36 -5.96 -5.22
CA ARG A 222 -16.38 -5.61 -4.22
C ARG A 222 -15.82 -5.29 -2.85
N PHE A 223 -14.90 -6.11 -2.33
CA PHE A 223 -14.32 -5.88 -1.02
C PHE A 223 -13.56 -4.53 -0.97
N ALA A 224 -12.66 -4.28 -1.91
CA ALA A 224 -11.93 -3.02 -2.00
C ALA A 224 -12.87 -1.82 -2.22
N SER A 225 -13.92 -2.00 -3.02
CA SER A 225 -14.95 -0.98 -3.24
C SER A 225 -15.71 -0.64 -1.95
N GLN A 226 -16.10 -1.64 -1.17
CA GLN A 226 -16.75 -1.42 0.14
C GLN A 226 -15.83 -0.70 1.13
N VAL A 227 -14.54 -1.04 1.15
CA VAL A 227 -13.54 -0.31 1.97
C VAL A 227 -13.50 1.17 1.59
N ILE A 228 -13.37 1.48 0.29
CA ILE A 228 -13.36 2.88 -0.19
C ILE A 228 -14.66 3.61 0.18
N GLN A 229 -15.80 3.00 -0.10
CA GLN A 229 -17.12 3.58 0.21
C GLN A 229 -17.28 3.89 1.70
N GLU A 230 -16.89 2.96 2.57
CA GLU A 230 -17.02 3.14 4.01
C GLU A 230 -16.04 4.20 4.54
N ILE A 231 -14.81 4.27 3.99
CA ILE A 231 -13.86 5.36 4.29
C ILE A 231 -14.46 6.72 3.89
N LYS A 232 -14.97 6.85 2.66
CA LYS A 232 -15.57 8.11 2.19
C LYS A 232 -16.82 8.49 3.01
N ARG A 233 -17.61 7.52 3.41
CA ARG A 233 -18.78 7.74 4.26
C ARG A 233 -18.41 8.30 5.64
N ARG A 234 -17.36 7.74 6.30
CA ARG A 234 -16.94 8.15 7.65
C ARG A 234 -16.07 9.40 7.66
N CYS A 235 -15.13 9.44 6.73
CA CYS A 235 -14.16 10.55 6.69
C CYS A 235 -14.66 11.76 5.90
N GLY A 236 -15.68 11.59 5.03
CA GLY A 236 -16.26 12.67 4.23
C GLY A 236 -15.42 13.05 3.01
N ALA A 237 -15.98 13.93 2.16
CA ALA A 237 -15.40 14.33 0.88
C ALA A 237 -14.08 15.13 1.00
N GLY A 238 -13.85 15.78 2.14
CA GLY A 238 -12.61 16.54 2.39
C GLY A 238 -11.39 15.68 2.75
N PHE A 239 -11.53 14.34 2.81
CA PHE A 239 -10.45 13.41 3.12
C PHE A 239 -10.17 12.52 1.91
N ALA A 240 -8.93 12.56 1.39
CA ALA A 240 -8.57 11.81 0.19
C ALA A 240 -8.50 10.30 0.47
N CYS A 241 -8.95 9.50 -0.52
CA CYS A 241 -8.83 8.05 -0.49
C CYS A 241 -8.26 7.56 -1.83
N SER A 242 -6.97 7.25 -1.86
CA SER A 242 -6.32 6.58 -3.00
C SER A 242 -6.24 5.07 -2.76
N ILE A 243 -5.98 4.33 -3.82
CA ILE A 243 -5.76 2.88 -3.76
C ILE A 243 -4.62 2.48 -4.67
N ILE A 244 -3.70 1.64 -4.16
CA ILE A 244 -2.65 1.03 -5.00
C ILE A 244 -3.07 -0.37 -5.44
N ILE A 245 -2.94 -0.66 -6.74
CA ILE A 245 -3.28 -1.95 -7.34
C ILE A 245 -2.13 -2.48 -8.21
N ASN A 246 -2.07 -3.79 -8.39
CA ASN A 246 -1.22 -4.37 -9.43
C ASN A 246 -1.85 -4.20 -10.81
N THR A 247 -1.00 -4.01 -11.83
CA THR A 247 -1.42 -3.92 -13.24
C THR A 247 -1.16 -5.20 -14.02
N LEU A 248 -0.24 -6.02 -13.56
CA LEU A 248 0.20 -7.23 -14.23
C LEU A 248 0.69 -8.25 -13.22
N GLU A 249 0.39 -9.51 -13.46
CA GLU A 249 1.02 -10.67 -12.82
C GLU A 249 1.68 -11.54 -13.88
N VAL A 250 2.84 -12.10 -13.58
CA VAL A 250 3.59 -13.02 -14.47
C VAL A 250 3.89 -14.29 -13.69
N GLY A 251 3.27 -15.38 -14.09
CA GLY A 251 3.36 -16.67 -13.41
C GLY A 251 4.42 -17.61 -13.98
N GLN A 252 4.78 -17.49 -15.27
CA GLN A 252 5.67 -18.44 -15.95
C GLN A 252 7.03 -18.62 -15.25
N ALA A 253 7.59 -17.54 -14.70
CA ALA A 253 8.87 -17.60 -13.98
C ALA A 253 8.84 -18.50 -12.73
N ILE A 254 7.65 -18.82 -12.22
CA ILE A 254 7.42 -19.65 -11.04
C ILE A 254 6.52 -20.87 -11.35
N GLY A 255 6.40 -21.22 -12.63
CA GLY A 255 5.73 -22.45 -13.08
C GLY A 255 4.21 -22.39 -13.19
N TYR A 256 3.61 -21.18 -13.23
CA TYR A 256 2.17 -21.00 -13.45
C TYR A 256 1.84 -20.49 -14.85
N ASP A 257 0.64 -20.79 -15.32
CA ASP A 257 0.12 -20.30 -16.60
C ASP A 257 -0.34 -18.83 -16.47
N ASP A 258 0.25 -17.95 -17.27
CA ASP A 258 -0.09 -16.53 -17.32
C ASP A 258 -1.55 -16.28 -17.73
N SER A 259 -2.23 -17.22 -18.39
CA SER A 259 -3.64 -17.08 -18.75
C SER A 259 -4.59 -16.96 -17.55
N THR A 260 -4.15 -17.41 -16.38
CA THR A 260 -4.91 -17.32 -15.12
C THR A 260 -4.60 -16.07 -14.32
N MET A 261 -3.63 -15.26 -14.77
CA MET A 261 -3.08 -14.14 -14.04
C MET A 261 -3.84 -12.83 -14.27
N LEU A 262 -3.57 -11.86 -13.41
CA LEU A 262 -4.07 -10.49 -13.60
C LEU A 262 -3.38 -9.87 -14.83
N THR A 263 -4.19 -9.45 -15.79
CA THR A 263 -3.72 -8.74 -17.00
C THR A 263 -3.97 -7.25 -16.90
N PRO A 264 -3.30 -6.40 -17.72
CA PRO A 264 -3.60 -4.98 -17.79
C PRO A 264 -5.06 -4.64 -18.16
N ALA A 265 -5.73 -5.53 -18.91
CA ALA A 265 -7.15 -5.40 -19.24
C ALA A 265 -8.03 -5.57 -17.99
N LEU A 266 -7.80 -6.63 -17.23
CA LEU A 266 -8.52 -6.91 -15.97
C LEU A 266 -8.21 -5.85 -14.89
N ALA A 267 -6.95 -5.39 -14.82
CA ALA A 267 -6.59 -4.31 -13.90
C ALA A 267 -7.34 -3.00 -14.22
N ARG A 268 -7.54 -2.66 -15.49
CA ARG A 268 -8.37 -1.51 -15.92
C ARG A 268 -9.85 -1.69 -15.55
N GLU A 269 -10.37 -2.89 -15.64
CA GLU A 269 -11.75 -3.16 -15.19
C GLU A 269 -11.88 -2.99 -13.68
N ASN A 270 -10.95 -3.56 -12.90
CA ASN A 270 -10.91 -3.36 -11.46
C ASN A 270 -10.82 -1.86 -11.11
N ALA A 271 -9.92 -1.10 -11.78
CA ALA A 271 -9.78 0.34 -11.55
C ALA A 271 -11.08 1.12 -11.77
N ARG A 272 -11.89 0.77 -12.79
CA ARG A 272 -13.19 1.41 -13.02
C ARG A 272 -14.18 1.17 -11.89
N TRP A 273 -14.18 -0.04 -11.30
CA TRP A 273 -15.03 -0.33 -10.15
C TRP A 273 -14.58 0.42 -8.90
N LEU A 274 -13.27 0.56 -8.69
CA LEU A 274 -12.69 1.31 -7.59
C LEU A 274 -12.93 2.82 -7.72
N GLU A 275 -12.81 3.37 -8.93
CA GLU A 275 -13.18 4.76 -9.25
C GLU A 275 -14.68 5.01 -8.98
N LYS A 276 -15.55 4.11 -9.45
CA LYS A 276 -17.00 4.17 -9.18
C LYS A 276 -17.33 4.09 -7.69
N ALA A 277 -16.51 3.40 -6.90
CA ALA A 277 -16.63 3.34 -5.45
C ALA A 277 -16.20 4.64 -4.73
N GLY A 278 -15.54 5.56 -5.43
CA GLY A 278 -15.14 6.88 -4.93
C GLY A 278 -13.65 7.03 -4.63
N ALA A 279 -12.77 6.17 -5.20
CA ALA A 279 -11.34 6.39 -5.11
C ALA A 279 -10.94 7.70 -5.80
N ASP A 280 -10.18 8.55 -5.12
CA ASP A 280 -9.70 9.84 -5.66
C ASP A 280 -8.49 9.67 -6.59
N ALA A 281 -7.73 8.58 -6.45
CA ALA A 281 -6.62 8.22 -7.32
C ALA A 281 -6.37 6.70 -7.33
N ILE A 282 -5.89 6.21 -8.46
CA ILE A 282 -5.41 4.83 -8.62
C ILE A 282 -3.89 4.88 -8.80
N HIS A 283 -3.18 4.34 -7.81
CA HIS A 283 -1.74 4.12 -7.89
C HIS A 283 -1.50 2.75 -8.51
N THR A 284 -0.67 2.66 -9.53
CA THR A 284 -0.41 1.40 -10.25
C THR A 284 1.01 0.93 -10.04
N ARG A 285 1.18 -0.37 -9.88
CA ARG A 285 2.49 -1.02 -9.91
C ARG A 285 2.43 -2.33 -10.71
N SER A 286 3.55 -2.70 -11.30
CA SER A 286 3.74 -4.06 -11.81
C SER A 286 4.23 -4.96 -10.67
N HIS A 287 3.83 -6.22 -10.67
CA HIS A 287 4.25 -7.16 -9.63
C HIS A 287 4.23 -8.59 -10.14
N TRP A 288 5.25 -9.37 -9.78
CA TRP A 288 5.24 -10.82 -9.93
C TRP A 288 4.56 -11.46 -8.73
N LEU A 289 3.94 -12.60 -8.96
CA LEU A 289 3.31 -13.40 -7.92
C LEU A 289 4.19 -13.54 -6.67
N GLY A 290 3.90 -12.75 -5.64
CA GLY A 290 4.62 -12.80 -4.37
C GLY A 290 6.08 -12.38 -4.40
N TYR A 291 6.72 -12.16 -5.54
CA TYR A 291 8.14 -11.88 -5.65
C TYR A 291 8.42 -10.39 -5.89
N HIS A 292 8.98 -9.72 -4.89
CA HIS A 292 9.18 -8.26 -4.92
C HIS A 292 10.42 -7.81 -5.69
N VAL A 293 11.41 -8.69 -5.83
CA VAL A 293 12.76 -8.31 -6.31
C VAL A 293 12.76 -7.62 -7.68
N PRO A 294 12.02 -8.08 -8.71
CA PRO A 294 12.00 -7.40 -10.01
C PRO A 294 11.41 -5.98 -9.97
N GLY A 295 10.55 -5.69 -9.00
CA GLY A 295 9.99 -4.35 -8.82
C GLY A 295 10.94 -3.36 -8.18
N TYR A 296 11.98 -3.84 -7.48
CA TYR A 296 12.95 -3.01 -6.76
C TYR A 296 14.29 -2.87 -7.47
N VAL A 297 14.70 -3.88 -8.23
CA VAL A 297 16.02 -3.92 -8.90
C VAL A 297 15.91 -4.57 -10.28
N PRO A 298 15.07 -4.03 -11.18
CA PRO A 298 14.82 -4.65 -12.48
C PRO A 298 16.11 -4.80 -13.29
N ASP A 299 16.99 -3.81 -13.25
CA ASP A 299 18.20 -3.80 -14.07
C ASP A 299 19.26 -4.80 -13.59
N LEU A 300 19.41 -4.97 -12.27
CA LEU A 300 20.35 -5.95 -11.70
C LEU A 300 19.96 -7.41 -11.98
N LEU A 301 18.66 -7.69 -12.16
CA LEU A 301 18.16 -9.05 -12.38
C LEU A 301 18.06 -9.42 -13.86
N PHE A 302 17.74 -8.45 -14.73
CA PHE A 302 17.43 -8.71 -16.13
C PHE A 302 18.57 -8.29 -17.08
N TYR A 303 19.46 -7.41 -16.62
CA TYR A 303 20.58 -6.91 -17.40
C TYR A 303 21.87 -7.19 -16.64
N PRO A 304 22.57 -8.30 -16.93
CA PRO A 304 23.85 -8.65 -16.27
C PRO A 304 24.95 -7.63 -16.54
N GLU A 305 24.80 -6.79 -17.59
CA GLU A 305 25.66 -5.63 -17.84
C GLU A 305 24.80 -4.37 -17.63
N PRO A 306 25.26 -3.38 -16.86
CA PRO A 306 24.48 -2.16 -16.68
C PRO A 306 24.25 -1.51 -18.05
N PRO A 307 23.01 -1.20 -18.42
CA PRO A 307 22.68 -0.57 -19.69
C PRO A 307 23.14 0.89 -19.77
N ILE A 308 23.56 1.45 -18.64
CA ILE A 308 24.10 2.80 -18.52
C ILE A 308 25.53 2.70 -18.03
N PRO A 309 26.53 3.24 -18.76
CA PRO A 309 27.89 3.34 -18.24
C PRO A 309 27.86 4.11 -16.92
N VAL A 310 28.36 3.51 -15.87
CA VAL A 310 28.61 4.20 -14.59
C VAL A 310 29.93 4.96 -14.80
N GLU A 311 29.84 6.22 -15.20
CA GLU A 311 30.99 7.14 -15.20
C GLU A 311 31.20 7.75 -13.81
#